data_08f202e326be1bce63d137d5c4a6d3ad
#
_entry.id   08f202e326be1bce63d137d5c4a6d3ad
#
_cell.length_a   1.000
_cell.length_b   1.000
_cell.length_c   1.000
_cell.angle_alpha   90.00
_cell.angle_beta   90.00
_cell.angle_gamma   90.00
#
_symmetry.space_group_name_H-M   'P 1'
#
loop_
_entity.id
_entity.type
_entity.pdbx_description
1 polymer ?
#
loop_
_entity_poly.entity_id
_entity_poly.type
_entity_poly.pdbx_seq_one_letter_code
_entity_poly.pdbx_strand_id
1 'polypeptide(L)'
;VTVLLAALLPGCATSPRGSGDLGLVVERARGSVQVVETTTRTRLARVEGLGDLSHASVVYARDQRYAYIFGRDGGLTKVDLLRGAIEKRIVQAGNAIGGAISQDGRVVAVSNYEPGGVRLFDAATLEPLAEIPAVGADGKRSKVVGLVDAPGHRFVFALYDAGEIWMVDARDPRKPAVQKFVNAGRQPYDGTVTSDGRFYVAGLFGEDGLALLDLWQPGQGVRKVLAGYGRGTQPLPVYKMPHLDYIAAAGDRLFVPAVGRHELLMIDARTWKELARVPIAGQPVFVVARPDGRHVWVNFAPPHNDTVQVIDTETLKTVRTLKPGRAVLHMEFTPRGEQVWVSVRDDDVVRVYDTETFAELAALPADKPSGIFFSA
;
A
#
# COMPACT_ATOMS: atom_id res chain seq x y z
N VAL A 1 -61.99 9.94 30.54
CA VAL A 1 -61.09 8.91 29.94
C VAL A 1 -60.13 9.64 29.02
N THR A 2 -58.92 9.89 29.50
CA THR A 2 -57.87 10.58 28.74
C THR A 2 -56.98 9.51 28.10
N VAL A 3 -56.98 9.47 26.76
CA VAL A 3 -56.14 8.57 25.99
C VAL A 3 -54.79 9.25 25.77
N LEU A 4 -53.71 8.74 26.40
CA LEU A 4 -52.33 9.15 26.13
C LEU A 4 -51.89 8.45 24.84
N LEU A 5 -51.63 9.23 23.77
CA LEU A 5 -50.99 8.76 22.56
C LEU A 5 -49.47 8.79 22.81
N ALA A 6 -48.86 7.63 23.00
CA ALA A 6 -47.37 7.50 23.03
C ALA A 6 -46.85 7.56 21.60
N ALA A 7 -46.16 8.65 21.24
CA ALA A 7 -45.42 8.76 20.00
C ALA A 7 -44.17 7.88 20.07
N LEU A 8 -44.14 6.79 19.34
CA LEU A 8 -42.94 5.99 19.07
C LEU A 8 -42.05 6.77 18.09
N LEU A 9 -41.00 7.39 18.59
CA LEU A 9 -39.90 7.90 17.77
C LEU A 9 -39.15 6.69 17.17
N PRO A 10 -39.00 6.61 15.86
CA PRO A 10 -38.10 5.60 15.27
C PRO A 10 -36.68 5.95 15.66
N GLY A 11 -36.16 5.25 16.65
CA GLY A 11 -34.72 5.27 16.93
C GLY A 11 -34.02 4.72 15.70
N CYS A 12 -33.17 5.54 15.07
CA CYS A 12 -32.17 5.04 14.10
C CYS A 12 -31.25 4.08 14.86
N ALA A 13 -31.60 2.80 14.85
CA ALA A 13 -30.68 1.76 15.30
C ALA A 13 -29.56 1.71 14.27
N THR A 14 -28.47 2.42 14.53
CA THR A 14 -27.21 2.20 13.79
C THR A 14 -26.74 0.80 14.16
N SER A 15 -26.74 -0.12 13.19
CA SER A 15 -26.15 -1.43 13.38
C SER A 15 -24.71 -1.27 13.87
N PRO A 16 -24.25 -2.02 14.89
CA PRO A 16 -22.87 -2.01 15.30
C PRO A 16 -21.98 -2.35 14.11
N ARG A 17 -20.91 -1.58 13.91
CA ARG A 17 -19.91 -1.82 12.87
C ARG A 17 -18.72 -2.53 13.49
N GLY A 18 -18.27 -3.61 12.85
CA GLY A 18 -17.04 -4.29 13.23
C GLY A 18 -15.80 -3.52 12.74
N SER A 19 -14.66 -3.73 13.39
CA SER A 19 -13.37 -3.39 12.83
C SER A 19 -13.19 -4.15 11.51
N GLY A 20 -12.57 -3.55 10.50
CA GLY A 20 -12.44 -4.15 9.17
C GLY A 20 -13.64 -3.94 8.25
N ASP A 21 -14.73 -3.35 8.72
CA ASP A 21 -15.86 -2.94 7.87
C ASP A 21 -15.70 -1.52 7.32
N LEU A 22 -14.70 -0.77 7.79
CA LEU A 22 -14.42 0.59 7.34
C LEU A 22 -13.23 0.62 6.39
N GLY A 23 -13.22 1.64 5.55
CA GLY A 23 -12.08 1.89 4.67
C GLY A 23 -12.07 3.32 4.15
N LEU A 24 -10.99 3.64 3.45
CA LEU A 24 -10.81 4.91 2.77
C LEU A 24 -10.59 4.69 1.28
N VAL A 25 -11.28 5.51 0.48
CA VAL A 25 -11.04 5.65 -0.96
C VAL A 25 -10.46 7.02 -1.22
N VAL A 26 -9.29 7.09 -1.81
CA VAL A 26 -8.61 8.35 -2.15
C VAL A 26 -9.20 8.93 -3.44
N GLU A 27 -9.65 10.19 -3.39
CA GLU A 27 -10.15 10.95 -4.52
C GLU A 27 -9.13 12.01 -4.96
N ARG A 28 -8.31 11.66 -5.94
CA ARG A 28 -7.14 12.48 -6.36
C ARG A 28 -7.50 13.85 -6.88
N ALA A 29 -8.62 13.98 -7.62
CA ALA A 29 -8.99 15.22 -8.28
C ALA A 29 -9.40 16.31 -7.30
N ARG A 30 -9.92 15.93 -6.13
CA ARG A 30 -10.41 16.85 -5.10
C ARG A 30 -9.49 17.04 -3.91
N GLY A 31 -8.46 16.21 -3.77
CA GLY A 31 -7.70 16.17 -2.51
C GLY A 31 -8.59 15.79 -1.33
N SER A 32 -9.42 14.78 -1.52
CA SER A 32 -10.37 14.26 -0.53
C SER A 32 -10.26 12.74 -0.38
N VAL A 33 -10.85 12.22 0.68
CA VAL A 33 -11.05 10.78 0.85
C VAL A 33 -12.52 10.52 1.18
N GLN A 34 -13.04 9.39 0.68
CA GLN A 34 -14.32 8.85 1.15
C GLN A 34 -14.07 7.87 2.28
N VAL A 35 -14.77 8.03 3.40
CA VAL A 35 -14.94 6.99 4.40
C VAL A 35 -16.04 6.07 3.93
N VAL A 36 -15.71 4.80 3.74
CA VAL A 36 -16.64 3.80 3.21
C VAL A 36 -16.89 2.69 4.22
N GLU A 37 -18.03 2.05 4.11
CA GLU A 37 -18.41 0.87 4.86
C GLU A 37 -18.60 -0.29 3.87
N THR A 38 -17.91 -1.42 4.14
CA THR A 38 -17.76 -2.52 3.18
C THR A 38 -18.94 -3.47 3.13
N THR A 39 -19.67 -3.68 4.24
CA THR A 39 -20.78 -4.62 4.31
C THR A 39 -21.94 -4.17 3.43
N THR A 40 -22.36 -2.91 3.56
CA THR A 40 -23.43 -2.31 2.75
C THR A 40 -22.91 -1.64 1.48
N ARG A 41 -21.60 -1.55 1.33
CA ARG A 41 -20.91 -0.91 0.18
C ARG A 41 -21.37 0.53 -0.02
N THR A 42 -21.30 1.30 1.06
CA THR A 42 -21.78 2.69 1.07
C THR A 42 -20.68 3.67 1.51
N ARG A 43 -20.77 4.89 0.97
CA ARG A 43 -20.00 6.02 1.48
C ARG A 43 -20.69 6.57 2.73
N LEU A 44 -19.94 6.66 3.83
CA LEU A 44 -20.40 7.24 5.09
C LEU A 44 -20.15 8.73 5.17
N ALA A 45 -18.96 9.16 4.70
CA ALA A 45 -18.54 10.56 4.71
C ALA A 45 -17.57 10.84 3.55
N ARG A 46 -17.41 12.11 3.22
CA ARG A 46 -16.30 12.61 2.41
C ARG A 46 -15.54 13.62 3.26
N VAL A 47 -14.23 13.47 3.35
CA VAL A 47 -13.34 14.37 4.06
C VAL A 47 -12.53 15.13 3.01
N GLU A 48 -12.67 16.46 2.98
CA GLU A 48 -12.03 17.35 2.02
C GLU A 48 -10.89 18.15 2.67
N GLY A 49 -10.07 18.80 1.86
CA GLY A 49 -9.00 19.68 2.36
C GLY A 49 -7.70 18.97 2.72
N LEU A 50 -7.45 17.78 2.14
CA LEU A 50 -6.24 17.00 2.39
C LEU A 50 -5.04 17.43 1.52
N GLY A 51 -5.22 18.38 0.61
CA GLY A 51 -4.18 18.87 -0.28
C GLY A 51 -3.98 17.99 -1.53
N ASP A 52 -2.75 17.90 -2.04
CA ASP A 52 -2.47 17.11 -3.25
C ASP A 52 -2.39 15.61 -2.94
N LEU A 53 -3.42 14.87 -3.34
CA LEU A 53 -3.48 13.41 -3.25
C LEU A 53 -3.21 12.73 -4.61
N SER A 54 -2.50 13.37 -5.53
CA SER A 54 -2.12 12.77 -6.83
C SER A 54 -1.25 11.52 -6.67
N HIS A 55 -0.55 11.42 -5.56
CA HIS A 55 -0.01 10.20 -4.98
C HIS A 55 -0.25 10.25 -3.48
N ALA A 56 -0.97 9.28 -2.96
CA ALA A 56 -1.28 9.21 -1.54
C ALA A 56 -1.25 7.77 -1.04
N SER A 57 -0.83 7.61 0.20
CA SER A 57 -0.96 6.36 0.94
C SER A 57 -1.60 6.62 2.29
N VAL A 58 -2.06 5.55 2.93
CA VAL A 58 -2.79 5.61 4.20
C VAL A 58 -2.27 4.51 5.12
N VAL A 59 -2.11 4.85 6.40
CA VAL A 59 -1.94 3.88 7.47
C VAL A 59 -2.94 4.17 8.58
N TYR A 60 -3.39 3.13 9.27
CA TYR A 60 -4.36 3.26 10.36
C TYR A 60 -3.68 3.26 11.73
N ALA A 61 -4.24 4.04 12.66
CA ALA A 61 -3.91 3.91 14.07
C ALA A 61 -4.24 2.49 14.57
N ARG A 62 -3.53 2.02 15.59
CA ARG A 62 -3.72 0.65 16.10
C ARG A 62 -5.12 0.42 16.70
N ASP A 63 -5.82 1.48 17.10
CA ASP A 63 -7.22 1.44 17.55
C ASP A 63 -8.24 1.50 16.39
N GLN A 64 -7.76 1.59 15.14
CA GLN A 64 -8.57 1.69 13.92
C GLN A 64 -9.52 2.90 13.86
N ARG A 65 -9.38 3.86 14.79
CA ARG A 65 -10.19 5.07 14.83
C ARG A 65 -9.66 6.16 13.91
N TYR A 66 -8.35 6.27 13.83
CA TYR A 66 -7.70 7.32 13.04
C TYR A 66 -6.97 6.72 11.84
N ALA A 67 -6.98 7.47 10.75
CA ALA A 67 -6.14 7.21 9.59
C ALA A 67 -5.13 8.36 9.42
N TYR A 68 -3.90 8.01 9.04
CA TYR A 68 -2.86 8.97 8.66
C TYR A 68 -2.69 8.91 7.15
N ILE A 69 -2.92 10.04 6.50
CA ILE A 69 -2.90 10.16 5.04
C ILE A 69 -1.70 11.02 4.65
N PHE A 70 -0.88 10.49 3.76
CA PHE A 70 0.32 11.11 3.26
C PHE A 70 0.05 11.67 1.86
N GLY A 71 0.14 13.00 1.72
CA GLY A 71 -0.12 13.70 0.47
C GLY A 71 1.17 14.09 -0.25
N ARG A 72 1.08 14.20 -1.58
CA ARG A 72 2.22 14.55 -2.43
C ARG A 72 2.78 15.94 -2.17
N ASP A 73 2.00 16.84 -1.64
CA ASP A 73 2.42 18.18 -1.21
C ASP A 73 3.21 18.20 0.12
N GLY A 74 3.65 17.04 0.60
CA GLY A 74 4.28 16.90 1.91
C GLY A 74 3.30 16.90 3.08
N GLY A 75 2.00 16.83 2.79
CA GLY A 75 0.94 16.79 3.79
C GLY A 75 0.94 15.49 4.59
N LEU A 76 0.81 15.61 5.91
CA LEU A 76 0.46 14.54 6.84
C LEU A 76 -0.86 14.93 7.51
N THR A 77 -1.90 14.17 7.23
CA THR A 77 -3.26 14.43 7.73
C THR A 77 -3.75 13.28 8.60
N LYS A 78 -4.17 13.58 9.82
CA LYS A 78 -4.85 12.65 10.73
C LYS A 78 -6.36 12.86 10.60
N VAL A 79 -7.07 11.82 10.21
CA VAL A 79 -8.53 11.80 10.01
C VAL A 79 -9.18 10.93 11.08
N ASP A 80 -10.21 11.44 11.75
CA ASP A 80 -11.09 10.67 12.64
C ASP A 80 -12.16 9.99 11.77
N LEU A 81 -12.10 8.68 11.64
CA LEU A 81 -13.01 7.88 10.80
C LEU A 81 -14.45 7.88 11.34
N LEU A 82 -14.62 7.94 12.66
CA LEU A 82 -15.95 7.93 13.29
C LEU A 82 -16.67 9.27 13.08
N ARG A 83 -15.91 10.38 13.04
CA ARG A 83 -16.45 11.72 12.80
C ARG A 83 -16.50 12.07 11.32
N GLY A 84 -15.73 11.37 10.48
CA GLY A 84 -15.55 11.72 9.08
C GLY A 84 -14.94 13.10 8.89
N ALA A 85 -13.93 13.46 9.69
CA ALA A 85 -13.35 14.80 9.74
C ALA A 85 -11.83 14.77 9.96
N ILE A 86 -11.15 15.83 9.47
CA ILE A 86 -9.75 16.06 9.78
C ILE A 86 -9.61 16.40 11.28
N GLU A 87 -8.80 15.64 11.99
CA GLU A 87 -8.37 15.94 13.36
C GLU A 87 -7.23 16.97 13.34
N LYS A 88 -6.22 16.72 12.53
CA LYS A 88 -5.07 17.61 12.35
C LYS A 88 -4.42 17.38 10.99
N ARG A 89 -3.93 18.45 10.37
CA ARG A 89 -3.12 18.41 9.16
C ARG A 89 -1.90 19.32 9.31
N ILE A 90 -0.74 18.80 8.89
CA ILE A 90 0.51 19.56 8.77
C ILE A 90 1.10 19.36 7.39
N VAL A 91 1.87 20.32 6.89
CA VAL A 91 2.73 20.17 5.72
C VAL A 91 4.16 20.10 6.24
N GLN A 92 4.80 18.92 6.10
CA GLN A 92 6.06 18.64 6.77
C GLN A 92 7.28 18.64 5.82
N ALA A 93 7.06 18.59 4.51
CA ALA A 93 8.10 18.59 3.47
C ALA A 93 7.54 19.13 2.16
N GLY A 94 8.34 19.15 1.11
CA GLY A 94 7.91 19.57 -0.22
C GLY A 94 7.22 18.48 -1.04
N ASN A 95 7.58 17.21 -0.83
CA ASN A 95 7.02 16.08 -1.57
C ASN A 95 7.15 14.79 -0.74
N ALA A 96 6.06 14.33 -0.17
CA ALA A 96 5.98 13.03 0.50
C ALA A 96 5.47 11.94 -0.45
N ILE A 97 5.84 10.69 -0.17
CA ILE A 97 5.43 9.55 -1.00
C ILE A 97 4.65 8.52 -0.21
N GLY A 98 4.88 8.41 1.08
CA GLY A 98 4.21 7.45 1.93
C GLY A 98 4.67 7.54 3.38
N GLY A 99 4.22 6.63 4.18
CA GLY A 99 4.59 6.56 5.58
C GLY A 99 4.18 5.25 6.23
N ALA A 100 4.61 5.11 7.48
CA ALA A 100 4.34 3.96 8.32
C ALA A 100 4.00 4.40 9.73
N ILE A 101 3.33 3.54 10.50
CA ILE A 101 3.08 3.74 11.93
C ILE A 101 3.78 2.64 12.71
N SER A 102 4.45 2.99 13.80
CA SER A 102 5.14 2.03 14.66
C SER A 102 4.18 0.98 15.22
N GLN A 103 4.72 -0.20 15.56
CA GLN A 103 3.90 -1.31 16.07
C GLN A 103 3.13 -0.98 17.33
N ASP A 104 3.67 -0.10 18.18
CA ASP A 104 2.99 0.40 19.38
C ASP A 104 2.02 1.57 19.10
N GLY A 105 1.93 2.02 17.84
CA GLY A 105 1.02 3.08 17.42
C GLY A 105 1.40 4.50 17.84
N ARG A 106 2.61 4.70 18.38
CA ARG A 106 3.00 6.01 18.95
C ARG A 106 3.76 6.92 18.01
N VAL A 107 4.36 6.37 16.97
CA VAL A 107 5.21 7.11 16.04
C VAL A 107 4.72 6.93 14.62
N VAL A 108 4.49 8.04 13.91
CA VAL A 108 4.26 8.06 12.46
C VAL A 108 5.55 8.49 11.78
N ALA A 109 6.02 7.68 10.83
CA ALA A 109 7.15 7.98 9.97
C ALA A 109 6.66 8.41 8.58
N VAL A 110 7.25 9.46 8.01
CA VAL A 110 6.91 9.96 6.67
C VAL A 110 8.15 9.90 5.78
N SER A 111 8.03 9.24 4.63
CA SER A 111 9.08 9.20 3.61
C SER A 111 8.95 10.35 2.62
N ASN A 112 10.06 10.97 2.27
CA ASN A 112 10.08 12.14 1.42
C ASN A 112 10.93 11.93 0.17
N TYR A 113 10.42 12.40 -0.98
CA TYR A 113 11.22 12.57 -2.18
C TYR A 113 12.05 13.86 -2.10
N GLU A 114 11.44 14.92 -1.58
CA GLU A 114 12.06 16.23 -1.41
C GLU A 114 11.79 16.76 0.01
N PRO A 115 12.86 17.07 0.72
CA PRO A 115 14.29 17.10 0.37
C PRO A 115 15.00 15.75 0.45
N GLY A 116 14.29 14.63 0.50
CA GLY A 116 14.75 13.29 0.83
C GLY A 116 14.82 13.07 2.34
N GLY A 117 14.74 11.80 2.76
CA GLY A 117 14.79 11.43 4.18
C GLY A 117 13.47 11.00 4.76
N VAL A 118 13.52 10.69 6.05
CA VAL A 118 12.35 10.28 6.84
C VAL A 118 12.18 11.25 8.00
N ARG A 119 10.94 11.65 8.28
CA ARG A 119 10.59 12.43 9.47
C ARG A 119 9.70 11.61 10.38
N LEU A 120 9.98 11.67 11.68
CA LEU A 120 9.21 10.99 12.71
C LEU A 120 8.33 11.99 13.46
N PHE A 121 7.09 11.61 13.70
CA PHE A 121 6.09 12.41 14.40
C PHE A 121 5.43 11.60 15.51
N ASP A 122 5.05 12.28 16.58
CA ASP A 122 4.15 11.71 17.57
C ASP A 122 2.76 11.46 16.95
N ALA A 123 2.27 10.24 17.03
CA ALA A 123 1.03 9.84 16.35
C ALA A 123 -0.22 10.51 16.95
N ALA A 124 -0.20 10.88 18.22
CA ALA A 124 -1.34 11.54 18.84
C ALA A 124 -1.42 13.01 18.44
N THR A 125 -0.29 13.72 18.48
CA THR A 125 -0.24 15.18 18.35
C THR A 125 0.27 15.69 17.00
N LEU A 126 0.91 14.85 16.18
CA LEU A 126 1.69 15.19 14.99
C LEU A 126 2.83 16.19 15.25
N GLU A 127 3.32 16.24 16.49
CA GLU A 127 4.52 17.02 16.81
C GLU A 127 5.77 16.31 16.27
N PRO A 128 6.76 17.06 15.71
CA PRO A 128 7.97 16.45 15.18
C PRO A 128 8.84 15.87 16.31
N LEU A 129 9.34 14.66 16.10
CA LEU A 129 10.23 13.95 17.02
C LEU A 129 11.67 13.94 16.53
N ALA A 130 11.89 13.59 15.26
CA ALA A 130 13.21 13.54 14.64
C ALA A 130 13.15 13.70 13.12
N GLU A 131 14.27 14.11 12.54
CA GLU A 131 14.53 14.07 11.10
C GLU A 131 15.75 13.18 10.82
N ILE A 132 15.64 12.33 9.80
CA ILE A 132 16.67 11.40 9.34
C ILE A 132 16.97 11.76 7.88
N PRO A 133 17.96 12.62 7.62
CA PRO A 133 18.34 12.99 6.26
C PRO A 133 18.86 11.77 5.49
N ALA A 134 18.30 11.47 4.31
CA ALA A 134 18.77 10.39 3.46
C ALA A 134 19.96 10.85 2.60
N VAL A 135 21.12 10.88 3.20
CA VAL A 135 22.39 11.14 2.50
C VAL A 135 23.11 9.81 2.33
N GLY A 136 23.20 9.36 1.06
CA GLY A 136 23.84 8.09 0.71
C GLY A 136 25.34 8.10 0.94
N ALA A 137 25.99 6.95 0.75
CA ALA A 137 27.42 6.81 0.89
C ALA A 137 28.22 7.69 -0.11
N ASP A 138 27.60 8.09 -1.21
CA ASP A 138 28.14 9.03 -2.19
C ASP A 138 28.06 10.50 -1.77
N GLY A 139 27.52 10.79 -0.59
CA GLY A 139 27.34 12.14 -0.04
C GLY A 139 26.15 12.90 -0.64
N LYS A 140 25.36 12.29 -1.51
CA LYS A 140 24.20 12.94 -2.14
C LYS A 140 22.89 12.58 -1.43
N ARG A 141 21.93 13.50 -1.50
CA ARG A 141 20.56 13.24 -1.04
C ARG A 141 19.87 12.25 -1.98
N SER A 142 19.09 11.37 -1.40
CA SER A 142 18.29 10.37 -2.10
C SER A 142 16.83 10.48 -1.74
N LYS A 143 15.97 10.19 -2.70
CA LYS A 143 14.56 9.92 -2.44
C LYS A 143 14.42 8.70 -1.54
N VAL A 144 13.48 8.77 -0.61
CA VAL A 144 13.13 7.61 0.23
C VAL A 144 11.84 6.99 -0.26
N VAL A 145 11.85 5.69 -0.41
CA VAL A 145 10.74 4.86 -0.89
C VAL A 145 10.62 3.58 -0.06
N GLY A 146 9.49 2.87 -0.19
CA GLY A 146 9.30 1.57 0.46
C GLY A 146 9.48 1.63 1.98
N LEU A 147 8.97 2.70 2.62
CA LEU A 147 9.02 2.86 4.07
C LEU A 147 7.96 2.01 4.73
N VAL A 148 8.39 1.11 5.59
CA VAL A 148 7.52 0.22 6.37
C VAL A 148 7.94 0.18 7.83
N ASP A 149 7.01 -0.16 8.71
CA ASP A 149 7.33 -0.55 10.09
C ASP A 149 7.86 -2.00 10.13
N ALA A 150 8.70 -2.27 11.09
CA ALA A 150 9.34 -3.57 11.25
C ALA A 150 9.42 -3.97 12.73
N PRO A 151 9.49 -5.29 13.06
CA PRO A 151 9.55 -5.76 14.42
C PRO A 151 10.67 -5.12 15.25
N GLY A 152 10.40 -4.83 16.54
CA GLY A 152 11.36 -4.27 17.48
C GLY A 152 11.48 -2.75 17.43
N HIS A 153 10.37 -2.05 17.19
CA HIS A 153 10.29 -0.58 17.10
C HIS A 153 11.21 -0.01 16.01
N ARG A 154 11.24 -0.68 14.86
CA ARG A 154 12.08 -0.29 13.73
C ARG A 154 11.25 0.18 12.55
N PHE A 155 11.86 1.06 11.74
CA PHE A 155 11.42 1.39 10.40
C PHE A 155 12.50 0.98 9.41
N VAL A 156 12.08 0.50 8.24
CA VAL A 156 13.00 0.13 7.16
C VAL A 156 12.54 0.80 5.87
N PHE A 157 13.47 1.26 5.08
CA PHE A 157 13.19 1.95 3.82
C PHE A 157 14.36 1.85 2.84
N ALA A 158 14.06 2.12 1.59
CA ALA A 158 15.07 2.15 0.52
C ALA A 158 15.40 3.59 0.11
N LEU A 159 16.66 3.81 -0.22
CA LEU A 159 17.19 5.02 -0.84
C LEU A 159 17.30 4.79 -2.35
N TYR A 160 16.34 5.32 -3.09
CA TYR A 160 16.17 5.07 -4.53
C TYR A 160 17.40 5.45 -5.35
N ASP A 161 17.91 6.67 -5.16
CA ASP A 161 19.03 7.18 -5.96
C ASP A 161 20.37 6.60 -5.50
N ALA A 162 20.53 6.36 -4.20
CA ALA A 162 21.76 5.83 -3.61
C ALA A 162 21.93 4.31 -3.75
N GLY A 163 20.84 3.57 -3.99
CA GLY A 163 20.90 2.10 -4.05
C GLY A 163 21.19 1.46 -2.69
N GLU A 164 20.61 2.01 -1.63
CA GLU A 164 20.81 1.58 -0.24
C GLU A 164 19.50 1.18 0.43
N ILE A 165 19.58 0.37 1.48
CA ILE A 165 18.49 0.12 2.42
C ILE A 165 18.94 0.59 3.80
N TRP A 166 18.08 1.33 4.49
CA TRP A 166 18.34 1.79 5.85
C TRP A 166 17.32 1.24 6.81
N MET A 167 17.78 0.89 8.01
CA MET A 167 16.96 0.48 9.12
C MET A 167 17.15 1.47 10.27
N VAL A 168 16.03 1.94 10.81
CA VAL A 168 15.99 2.93 11.90
C VAL A 168 15.43 2.26 13.15
N ASP A 169 16.18 2.26 14.23
CA ASP A 169 15.71 1.90 15.57
C ASP A 169 15.08 3.14 16.21
N ALA A 170 13.79 3.10 16.41
CA ALA A 170 12.98 4.18 16.97
C ALA A 170 12.48 3.90 18.41
N ARG A 171 13.17 3.06 19.18
CA ARG A 171 12.87 2.85 20.62
C ARG A 171 12.92 4.17 21.40
N ASP A 172 13.90 5.02 21.09
CA ASP A 172 13.85 6.45 21.41
C ASP A 172 13.62 7.25 20.13
N PRO A 173 12.38 7.62 19.80
CA PRO A 173 12.09 8.26 18.53
C PRO A 173 12.63 9.70 18.44
N ARG A 174 13.10 10.29 19.52
CA ARG A 174 13.79 11.59 19.51
C ARG A 174 15.29 11.48 19.22
N LYS A 175 15.85 10.27 19.36
CA LYS A 175 17.27 9.94 19.08
C LYS A 175 17.37 8.62 18.34
N PRO A 176 16.75 8.51 17.13
CA PRO A 176 16.75 7.25 16.40
C PRO A 176 18.17 6.86 15.98
N ALA A 177 18.48 5.56 16.09
CA ALA A 177 19.72 5.00 15.59
C ALA A 177 19.52 4.45 14.17
N VAL A 178 20.45 4.78 13.26
CA VAL A 178 20.35 4.40 11.84
C VAL A 178 21.42 3.38 11.51
N GLN A 179 21.02 2.23 10.99
CA GLN A 179 21.89 1.25 10.37
C GLN A 179 21.74 1.32 8.85
N LYS A 180 22.85 1.43 8.12
CA LYS A 180 22.89 1.62 6.67
C LYS A 180 23.41 0.35 5.99
N PHE A 181 22.73 -0.07 4.94
CA PHE A 181 23.12 -1.20 4.10
C PHE A 181 23.35 -0.69 2.69
N VAL A 182 24.62 -0.54 2.32
CA VAL A 182 25.04 -0.05 1.00
C VAL A 182 24.99 -1.16 -0.04
N ASN A 183 24.99 -0.80 -1.32
CA ASN A 183 25.01 -1.75 -2.45
C ASN A 183 23.80 -2.70 -2.48
N ALA A 184 22.62 -2.21 -2.06
CA ALA A 184 21.39 -3.00 -2.09
C ALA A 184 20.91 -3.32 -3.53
N GLY A 185 21.37 -2.55 -4.52
CA GLY A 185 20.99 -2.69 -5.92
C GLY A 185 20.64 -1.37 -6.55
N ARG A 186 20.40 -1.36 -7.87
CA ARG A 186 20.09 -0.13 -8.59
C ARG A 186 18.61 0.21 -8.43
N GLN A 187 18.35 1.41 -7.93
CA GLN A 187 17.01 1.97 -7.80
C GLN A 187 16.05 1.02 -7.06
N PRO A 188 16.38 0.60 -5.81
CA PRO A 188 15.42 -0.10 -4.99
C PRO A 188 14.19 0.82 -4.86
N TYR A 189 13.01 0.28 -5.14
CA TYR A 189 11.82 1.11 -5.18
C TYR A 189 10.89 0.76 -4.03
N ASP A 190 9.80 0.13 -4.31
CA ASP A 190 8.84 -0.22 -3.30
C ASP A 190 9.34 -1.37 -2.41
N GLY A 191 8.90 -1.39 -1.16
CA GLY A 191 9.37 -2.38 -0.21
C GLY A 191 8.29 -2.80 0.77
N THR A 192 8.38 -4.05 1.21
CA THR A 192 7.47 -4.62 2.20
C THR A 192 8.22 -5.52 3.16
N VAL A 193 7.59 -5.82 4.30
CA VAL A 193 8.07 -6.83 5.26
C VAL A 193 7.23 -8.10 5.10
N THR A 194 7.89 -9.25 5.07
CA THR A 194 7.19 -10.54 5.03
C THR A 194 6.29 -10.72 6.25
N SER A 195 5.21 -11.50 6.11
CA SER A 195 4.20 -11.67 7.16
C SER A 195 4.74 -12.22 8.48
N ASP A 196 5.86 -12.96 8.45
CA ASP A 196 6.58 -13.42 9.64
C ASP A 196 7.48 -12.34 10.28
N GLY A 197 7.53 -11.13 9.69
CA GLY A 197 8.35 -10.02 10.16
C GLY A 197 9.85 -10.20 9.96
N ARG A 198 10.28 -11.20 9.16
CA ARG A 198 11.69 -11.54 9.04
C ARG A 198 12.41 -10.77 7.96
N PHE A 199 11.83 -10.67 6.78
CA PHE A 199 12.53 -10.08 5.65
C PHE A 199 11.91 -8.76 5.22
N TYR A 200 12.75 -7.74 5.06
CA TYR A 200 12.41 -6.59 4.23
C TYR A 200 12.82 -6.90 2.79
N VAL A 201 11.91 -6.70 1.86
CA VAL A 201 12.08 -6.99 0.44
C VAL A 201 11.84 -5.72 -0.37
N ALA A 202 12.78 -5.33 -1.20
CA ALA A 202 12.61 -4.22 -2.13
C ALA A 202 12.79 -4.67 -3.58
N GLY A 203 11.89 -4.26 -4.46
CA GLY A 203 12.02 -4.45 -5.90
C GLY A 203 13.12 -3.56 -6.47
N LEU A 204 13.93 -4.08 -7.40
CA LEU A 204 14.97 -3.31 -8.07
C LEU A 204 14.43 -2.76 -9.39
N PHE A 205 14.13 -1.47 -9.44
CA PHE A 205 13.64 -0.85 -10.66
C PHE A 205 14.75 -0.65 -11.71
N GLY A 206 15.96 -0.42 -11.29
CA GLY A 206 17.12 -0.18 -12.17
C GLY A 206 17.78 -1.43 -12.73
N GLU A 207 17.47 -2.61 -12.21
CA GLU A 207 18.03 -3.91 -12.62
C GLU A 207 17.06 -5.06 -12.30
N ASP A 208 17.39 -6.27 -12.76
CA ASP A 208 16.61 -7.45 -12.41
C ASP A 208 16.86 -7.88 -10.96
N GLY A 209 15.83 -8.45 -10.33
CA GLY A 209 15.91 -9.05 -9.01
C GLY A 209 15.26 -8.25 -7.90
N LEU A 210 15.42 -8.76 -6.70
CA LEU A 210 14.95 -8.18 -5.45
C LEU A 210 16.12 -8.01 -4.48
N ALA A 211 16.09 -6.94 -3.69
CA ALA A 211 16.98 -6.76 -2.53
C ALA A 211 16.28 -7.32 -1.28
N LEU A 212 16.98 -8.15 -0.54
CA LEU A 212 16.46 -8.86 0.63
C LEU A 212 17.34 -8.58 1.85
N LEU A 213 16.77 -8.01 2.91
CA LEU A 213 17.41 -7.79 4.20
C LEU A 213 16.76 -8.69 5.27
N ASP A 214 17.54 -9.59 5.88
CA ASP A 214 17.07 -10.38 7.02
C ASP A 214 17.07 -9.51 8.29
N LEU A 215 15.88 -9.12 8.74
CA LEU A 215 15.69 -8.27 9.91
C LEU A 215 16.01 -8.97 11.25
N TRP A 216 16.07 -10.30 11.23
CA TRP A 216 16.50 -11.09 12.40
C TRP A 216 18.02 -11.22 12.47
N GLN A 217 18.68 -11.11 11.31
CA GLN A 217 20.13 -11.21 11.19
C GLN A 217 20.71 -10.07 10.32
N PRO A 218 20.47 -8.80 10.69
CA PRO A 218 20.85 -7.65 9.85
C PRO A 218 22.34 -7.52 9.61
N GLY A 219 23.17 -8.12 10.48
CA GLY A 219 24.62 -8.15 10.29
C GLY A 219 25.10 -8.90 9.05
N GLN A 220 24.25 -9.71 8.41
CA GLN A 220 24.56 -10.36 7.14
C GLN A 220 24.45 -9.40 5.93
N GLY A 221 23.87 -8.22 6.12
CA GLY A 221 23.68 -7.24 5.06
C GLY A 221 22.56 -7.62 4.08
N VAL A 222 22.48 -6.87 2.98
CA VAL A 222 21.51 -7.10 1.91
C VAL A 222 22.05 -8.14 0.94
N ARG A 223 21.22 -9.09 0.55
CA ARG A 223 21.49 -10.01 -0.55
C ARG A 223 20.53 -9.78 -1.70
N LYS A 224 21.00 -9.98 -2.93
CA LYS A 224 20.15 -10.00 -4.11
C LYS A 224 19.64 -11.40 -4.36
N VAL A 225 18.36 -11.52 -4.69
CA VAL A 225 17.70 -12.75 -5.11
C VAL A 225 17.06 -12.54 -6.47
N LEU A 226 16.86 -13.61 -7.23
CA LEU A 226 16.22 -13.57 -8.55
C LEU A 226 16.91 -12.64 -9.56
N ALA A 227 18.23 -12.65 -9.59
CA ALA A 227 19.06 -11.70 -10.37
C ALA A 227 18.87 -11.77 -11.91
N GLY A 228 18.18 -12.76 -12.45
CA GLY A 228 17.85 -12.85 -13.87
C GLY A 228 16.38 -12.55 -14.17
N TYR A 229 15.70 -11.84 -13.29
CA TYR A 229 14.25 -11.72 -13.31
C TYR A 229 13.76 -10.30 -13.05
N GLY A 230 12.75 -9.89 -13.76
CA GLY A 230 11.90 -8.75 -13.42
C GLY A 230 11.83 -7.69 -14.51
N ARG A 231 12.80 -6.80 -14.56
CA ARG A 231 12.80 -5.67 -15.48
C ARG A 231 13.02 -6.06 -16.94
N GLY A 232 13.89 -7.03 -17.20
CA GLY A 232 14.34 -7.37 -18.55
C GLY A 232 15.20 -6.27 -19.19
N THR A 233 15.51 -6.44 -20.48
CA THR A 233 16.37 -5.53 -21.26
C THR A 233 15.61 -4.60 -22.16
N GLN A 234 14.32 -4.87 -22.42
CA GLN A 234 13.49 -4.04 -23.28
C GLN A 234 13.09 -2.74 -22.59
N PRO A 235 12.95 -1.63 -23.32
CA PRO A 235 12.37 -0.41 -22.78
C PRO A 235 10.96 -0.70 -22.25
N LEU A 236 10.65 -0.21 -21.06
CA LEU A 236 9.31 -0.33 -20.52
C LEU A 236 8.36 0.60 -21.27
N PRO A 237 7.20 0.10 -21.75
CA PRO A 237 6.27 0.89 -22.56
C PRO A 237 5.66 2.05 -21.76
N VAL A 238 5.64 1.93 -20.44
CA VAL A 238 5.14 2.95 -19.52
C VAL A 238 6.03 3.00 -18.31
N TYR A 239 6.35 4.20 -17.88
CA TYR A 239 7.12 4.45 -16.67
C TYR A 239 6.22 4.30 -15.43
N LYS A 240 5.80 3.07 -15.17
CA LYS A 240 4.99 2.76 -14.01
C LYS A 240 5.62 1.60 -13.27
N MET A 241 5.95 1.85 -12.02
CA MET A 241 6.66 0.90 -11.18
C MET A 241 5.66 -0.10 -10.60
N PRO A 242 6.02 -1.38 -10.51
CA PRO A 242 5.20 -2.34 -9.78
C PRO A 242 5.24 -2.00 -8.31
N HIS A 243 4.12 -2.14 -7.67
CA HIS A 243 4.00 -1.97 -6.23
C HIS A 243 4.18 -3.32 -5.53
N LEU A 244 5.06 -3.36 -4.53
CA LEU A 244 5.28 -4.50 -3.66
C LEU A 244 4.61 -4.33 -2.29
N ASP A 245 3.71 -3.35 -2.14
CA ASP A 245 3.05 -3.04 -0.87
C ASP A 245 2.49 -4.28 -0.18
N TYR A 246 2.04 -5.24 -0.99
CA TYR A 246 1.66 -6.56 -0.53
C TYR A 246 2.33 -7.58 -1.45
N ILE A 247 3.36 -8.27 -0.99
CA ILE A 247 3.79 -9.47 -1.68
C ILE A 247 2.58 -10.40 -1.68
N ALA A 248 2.08 -10.71 -2.87
CA ALA A 248 0.92 -11.57 -3.00
C ALA A 248 1.29 -12.98 -2.51
N ALA A 249 0.94 -13.28 -1.25
CA ALA A 249 1.29 -14.52 -0.59
C ALA A 249 0.15 -15.54 -0.69
N ALA A 250 0.50 -16.79 -1.04
CA ALA A 250 -0.40 -17.93 -1.04
C ALA A 250 0.28 -19.10 -0.32
N GLY A 251 0.15 -19.15 1.00
CA GLY A 251 0.91 -20.05 1.85
C GLY A 251 2.41 -19.79 1.77
N ASP A 252 3.20 -20.81 1.45
CA ASP A 252 4.66 -20.69 1.27
C ASP A 252 5.08 -20.19 -0.13
N ARG A 253 4.14 -19.77 -0.97
CA ARG A 253 4.39 -19.21 -2.32
C ARG A 253 4.12 -17.74 -2.35
N LEU A 254 5.00 -17.00 -3.01
CA LEU A 254 4.85 -15.56 -3.24
C LEU A 254 4.74 -15.32 -4.74
N PHE A 255 3.87 -14.39 -5.12
CA PHE A 255 3.72 -13.96 -6.50
C PHE A 255 4.26 -12.54 -6.65
N VAL A 256 5.23 -12.39 -7.55
CA VAL A 256 5.96 -11.14 -7.76
C VAL A 256 5.80 -10.68 -9.21
N PRO A 257 5.51 -9.38 -9.44
CA PRO A 257 5.33 -8.86 -10.80
C PRO A 257 6.65 -8.74 -11.55
N ALA A 258 6.76 -9.32 -12.74
CA ALA A 258 7.86 -9.13 -13.67
C ALA A 258 7.51 -8.08 -14.72
N VAL A 259 7.79 -6.84 -14.41
CA VAL A 259 7.32 -5.66 -15.15
C VAL A 259 7.69 -5.70 -16.62
N GLY A 260 8.94 -5.97 -16.96
CA GLY A 260 9.44 -5.97 -18.33
C GLY A 260 9.22 -7.28 -19.10
N ARG A 261 8.62 -8.30 -18.47
CA ARG A 261 8.44 -9.62 -19.07
C ARG A 261 6.98 -10.02 -19.26
N HIS A 262 6.03 -9.22 -18.79
CA HIS A 262 4.59 -9.50 -18.80
C HIS A 262 4.27 -10.88 -18.21
N GLU A 263 4.83 -11.16 -17.06
CA GLU A 263 4.61 -12.41 -16.33
C GLU A 263 4.59 -12.17 -14.81
N LEU A 264 3.98 -13.07 -14.08
CA LEU A 264 4.15 -13.21 -12.64
C LEU A 264 5.15 -14.31 -12.37
N LEU A 265 6.04 -14.07 -11.43
CA LEU A 265 6.94 -15.06 -10.93
C LEU A 265 6.38 -15.65 -9.64
N MET A 266 6.20 -16.95 -9.61
CA MET A 266 5.92 -17.68 -8.37
C MET A 266 7.24 -18.11 -7.76
N ILE A 267 7.47 -17.74 -6.49
CA ILE A 267 8.68 -18.05 -5.75
C ILE A 267 8.36 -18.73 -4.43
N ASP A 268 9.28 -19.54 -3.96
CA ASP A 268 9.23 -20.13 -2.63
C ASP A 268 9.62 -19.09 -1.57
N ALA A 269 8.75 -18.84 -0.60
CA ALA A 269 8.92 -17.82 0.42
C ALA A 269 10.10 -18.06 1.38
N ARG A 270 10.54 -19.34 1.53
CA ARG A 270 11.61 -19.71 2.45
C ARG A 270 12.97 -19.62 1.78
N THR A 271 13.06 -20.12 0.54
CA THR A 271 14.33 -20.21 -0.20
C THR A 271 14.57 -19.05 -1.16
N TRP A 272 13.54 -18.28 -1.49
CA TRP A 272 13.56 -17.20 -2.48
C TRP A 272 13.94 -17.69 -3.89
N LYS A 273 13.64 -18.94 -4.20
CA LYS A 273 13.88 -19.54 -5.52
C LYS A 273 12.63 -19.47 -6.37
N GLU A 274 12.83 -19.30 -7.66
CA GLU A 274 11.78 -19.40 -8.67
C GLU A 274 11.20 -20.82 -8.68
N LEU A 275 9.86 -20.91 -8.66
CA LEU A 275 9.11 -22.16 -8.79
C LEU A 275 8.42 -22.24 -10.14
N ALA A 276 7.85 -21.14 -10.63
CA ALA A 276 7.14 -21.08 -11.91
C ALA A 276 7.02 -19.67 -12.44
N ARG A 277 6.63 -19.54 -13.70
CA ARG A 277 6.28 -18.30 -14.37
C ARG A 277 4.87 -18.40 -14.93
N VAL A 278 4.10 -17.35 -14.74
CA VAL A 278 2.71 -17.26 -15.22
C VAL A 278 2.61 -16.13 -16.23
N PRO A 279 2.40 -16.44 -17.50
CA PRO A 279 2.16 -15.41 -18.52
C PRO A 279 0.89 -14.63 -18.22
N ILE A 280 0.93 -13.31 -18.40
CA ILE A 280 -0.19 -12.39 -18.18
C ILE A 280 -0.35 -11.41 -19.35
N ALA A 281 -1.48 -10.71 -19.38
CA ALA A 281 -1.89 -9.90 -20.52
C ALA A 281 -0.96 -8.71 -20.85
N GLY A 282 -0.20 -8.20 -19.88
CA GLY A 282 0.62 -7.01 -20.07
C GLY A 282 1.54 -6.71 -18.90
N GLN A 283 2.09 -5.51 -18.88
CA GLN A 283 2.94 -5.05 -17.78
C GLN A 283 2.14 -4.97 -16.48
N PRO A 284 2.43 -5.81 -15.46
CA PRO A 284 1.71 -5.79 -14.19
C PRO A 284 2.03 -4.53 -13.40
N VAL A 285 1.05 -4.02 -12.64
CA VAL A 285 1.22 -2.87 -11.74
C VAL A 285 1.03 -3.30 -10.30
N PHE A 286 -0.15 -3.81 -9.94
CA PHE A 286 -0.43 -4.39 -8.63
C PHE A 286 -0.70 -5.89 -8.79
N VAL A 287 -0.18 -6.65 -7.85
CA VAL A 287 -0.44 -8.07 -7.70
C VAL A 287 -0.87 -8.29 -6.26
N VAL A 288 -2.13 -8.64 -6.05
CA VAL A 288 -2.70 -8.81 -4.72
C VAL A 288 -3.26 -10.22 -4.57
N ALA A 289 -2.98 -10.85 -3.46
CA ALA A 289 -3.52 -12.17 -3.16
C ALA A 289 -4.82 -12.06 -2.36
N ARG A 290 -5.81 -12.86 -2.70
CA ARG A 290 -6.96 -13.06 -1.83
C ARG A 290 -6.46 -13.61 -0.48
N PRO A 291 -7.03 -13.21 0.67
CA PRO A 291 -6.53 -13.61 2.00
C PRO A 291 -6.40 -15.12 2.23
N ASP A 292 -7.21 -15.94 1.58
CA ASP A 292 -7.10 -17.41 1.63
C ASP A 292 -6.01 -17.99 0.73
N GLY A 293 -5.34 -17.14 -0.06
CA GLY A 293 -4.29 -17.53 -1.00
C GLY A 293 -4.75 -18.28 -2.24
N ARG A 294 -6.06 -18.45 -2.48
CA ARG A 294 -6.57 -19.22 -3.62
C ARG A 294 -6.39 -18.52 -4.95
N HIS A 295 -6.57 -17.23 -4.98
CA HIS A 295 -6.46 -16.43 -6.18
C HIS A 295 -5.49 -15.26 -6.01
N VAL A 296 -4.80 -14.93 -7.09
CA VAL A 296 -4.02 -13.71 -7.23
C VAL A 296 -4.67 -12.84 -8.31
N TRP A 297 -4.91 -11.58 -7.98
CA TRP A 297 -5.48 -10.61 -8.89
C TRP A 297 -4.39 -9.65 -9.37
N VAL A 298 -4.38 -9.35 -10.67
CA VAL A 298 -3.38 -8.49 -11.28
C VAL A 298 -4.03 -7.47 -12.21
N ASN A 299 -3.64 -6.20 -12.10
CA ASN A 299 -3.97 -5.14 -13.04
C ASN A 299 -2.72 -4.71 -13.83
N PHE A 300 -2.93 -3.91 -14.86
CA PHE A 300 -1.90 -3.64 -15.86
C PHE A 300 -1.69 -2.15 -16.12
N ALA A 301 -0.49 -1.81 -16.57
CA ALA A 301 -0.21 -0.53 -17.20
C ALA A 301 -0.84 -0.46 -18.62
N PRO A 302 -0.99 0.75 -19.22
CA PRO A 302 -1.41 0.86 -20.60
C PRO A 302 -0.56 -0.01 -21.55
N PRO A 303 -1.13 -0.56 -22.61
CA PRO A 303 -2.51 -0.35 -23.09
C PRO A 303 -3.57 -1.22 -22.40
N HIS A 304 -3.21 -2.10 -21.48
CA HIS A 304 -4.12 -3.06 -20.85
C HIS A 304 -4.66 -2.56 -19.49
N ASN A 305 -4.58 -1.27 -19.23
CA ASN A 305 -5.00 -0.66 -17.95
C ASN A 305 -6.52 -0.59 -17.74
N ASP A 306 -7.30 -1.24 -18.59
CA ASP A 306 -8.73 -1.49 -18.45
C ASP A 306 -9.06 -2.90 -17.94
N THR A 307 -8.02 -3.69 -17.67
CA THR A 307 -8.12 -5.14 -17.46
C THR A 307 -7.65 -5.53 -16.08
N VAL A 308 -8.31 -6.54 -15.52
CA VAL A 308 -7.86 -7.30 -14.35
C VAL A 308 -7.90 -8.79 -14.70
N GLN A 309 -6.83 -9.52 -14.40
CA GLN A 309 -6.80 -10.97 -14.49
C GLN A 309 -6.78 -11.61 -13.11
N VAL A 310 -7.52 -12.68 -12.96
CA VAL A 310 -7.55 -13.53 -11.77
C VAL A 310 -6.87 -14.85 -12.11
N ILE A 311 -5.87 -15.20 -11.32
CA ILE A 311 -5.05 -16.39 -11.52
C ILE A 311 -5.26 -17.33 -10.33
N ASP A 312 -5.58 -18.56 -10.60
CA ASP A 312 -5.64 -19.63 -9.59
C ASP A 312 -4.21 -20.02 -9.20
N THR A 313 -3.92 -20.02 -7.92
CA THR A 313 -2.55 -20.18 -7.39
C THR A 313 -2.05 -21.63 -7.42
N GLU A 314 -2.94 -22.60 -7.60
CA GLU A 314 -2.56 -24.02 -7.70
C GLU A 314 -2.33 -24.43 -9.15
N THR A 315 -3.27 -24.08 -10.02
CA THR A 315 -3.20 -24.46 -11.43
C THR A 315 -2.36 -23.50 -12.27
N LEU A 316 -2.06 -22.31 -11.74
CA LEU A 316 -1.36 -21.20 -12.39
C LEU A 316 -2.04 -20.71 -13.69
N LYS A 317 -3.35 -20.94 -13.80
CA LYS A 317 -4.15 -20.53 -14.96
C LYS A 317 -4.97 -19.28 -14.65
N THR A 318 -5.13 -18.44 -15.65
CA THR A 318 -6.12 -17.36 -15.59
C THR A 318 -7.53 -17.96 -15.57
N VAL A 319 -8.24 -17.80 -14.47
CA VAL A 319 -9.62 -18.29 -14.30
C VAL A 319 -10.66 -17.24 -14.67
N ARG A 320 -10.29 -15.96 -14.62
CA ARG A 320 -11.16 -14.86 -15.01
C ARG A 320 -10.37 -13.68 -15.57
N THR A 321 -10.94 -13.03 -16.58
CA THR A 321 -10.51 -11.70 -17.04
C THR A 321 -11.69 -10.77 -16.92
N LEU A 322 -11.50 -9.66 -16.21
CA LEU A 322 -12.50 -8.62 -15.99
C LEU A 322 -12.10 -7.36 -16.76
N LYS A 323 -13.10 -6.56 -17.13
CA LYS A 323 -12.95 -5.23 -17.73
C LYS A 323 -13.67 -4.20 -16.87
N PRO A 324 -13.09 -3.80 -15.72
CA PRO A 324 -13.76 -2.86 -14.81
C PRO A 324 -14.02 -1.49 -15.43
N GLY A 325 -13.20 -1.07 -16.37
CA GLY A 325 -13.29 0.23 -17.02
C GLY A 325 -11.92 0.86 -17.26
N ARG A 326 -11.90 2.16 -17.59
CA ARG A 326 -10.68 2.87 -18.01
C ARG A 326 -9.78 3.23 -16.82
N ALA A 327 -8.51 2.87 -16.94
CA ALA A 327 -7.46 3.17 -15.96
C ALA A 327 -7.74 2.58 -14.57
N VAL A 328 -7.82 1.25 -14.50
CA VAL A 328 -7.76 0.50 -13.24
C VAL A 328 -6.44 0.82 -12.54
N LEU A 329 -6.52 1.39 -11.34
CA LEU A 329 -5.33 1.90 -10.66
C LEU A 329 -4.96 1.12 -9.40
N HIS A 330 -5.91 0.78 -8.56
CA HIS A 330 -5.68 0.04 -7.32
C HIS A 330 -6.76 -1.02 -7.11
N MET A 331 -6.41 -2.08 -6.39
CA MET A 331 -7.31 -3.15 -5.98
C MET A 331 -7.02 -3.48 -4.52
N GLU A 332 -8.07 -3.65 -3.72
CA GLU A 332 -7.94 -4.00 -2.32
C GLU A 332 -9.01 -5.02 -1.92
N PHE A 333 -8.62 -6.08 -1.24
CA PHE A 333 -9.56 -7.05 -0.67
C PHE A 333 -10.09 -6.56 0.67
N THR A 334 -11.36 -6.83 0.96
CA THR A 334 -11.83 -6.76 2.34
C THR A 334 -11.03 -7.75 3.21
N PRO A 335 -10.85 -7.49 4.51
CA PRO A 335 -9.98 -8.31 5.37
C PRO A 335 -10.29 -9.82 5.36
N ARG A 336 -11.56 -10.20 5.16
CA ARG A 336 -11.98 -11.61 5.01
C ARG A 336 -11.94 -12.14 3.58
N GLY A 337 -11.65 -11.26 2.61
CA GLY A 337 -11.49 -11.64 1.20
C GLY A 337 -12.79 -11.92 0.45
N GLU A 338 -13.97 -11.58 1.00
CA GLU A 338 -15.26 -11.81 0.33
C GLU A 338 -15.48 -10.86 -0.85
N GLN A 339 -14.90 -9.67 -0.78
CA GLN A 339 -15.02 -8.64 -1.79
C GLN A 339 -13.64 -8.11 -2.19
N VAL A 340 -13.53 -7.69 -3.43
CA VAL A 340 -12.42 -6.85 -3.90
C VAL A 340 -12.98 -5.54 -4.43
N TRP A 341 -12.37 -4.45 -3.99
CA TRP A 341 -12.71 -3.11 -4.43
C TRP A 341 -11.66 -2.64 -5.43
N VAL A 342 -12.13 -2.13 -6.57
CA VAL A 342 -11.27 -1.79 -7.72
C VAL A 342 -11.49 -0.33 -8.08
N SER A 343 -10.46 0.49 -8.01
CA SER A 343 -10.53 1.88 -8.44
C SER A 343 -10.40 1.96 -9.97
N VAL A 344 -11.39 2.59 -10.60
CA VAL A 344 -11.45 2.83 -12.05
C VAL A 344 -11.36 4.33 -12.27
N ARG A 345 -10.12 4.82 -12.33
CA ARG A 345 -9.81 6.25 -12.23
C ARG A 345 -10.51 7.11 -13.28
N ASP A 346 -10.45 6.71 -14.54
CA ASP A 346 -10.91 7.57 -15.64
C ASP A 346 -12.42 7.45 -15.91
N ASP A 347 -13.09 6.56 -15.19
CA ASP A 347 -14.55 6.43 -15.18
C ASP A 347 -15.18 6.98 -13.88
N ASP A 348 -14.38 7.57 -12.98
CA ASP A 348 -14.84 8.18 -11.73
C ASP A 348 -15.67 7.23 -10.85
N VAL A 349 -15.23 5.97 -10.75
CA VAL A 349 -15.96 4.93 -10.01
C VAL A 349 -15.03 3.96 -9.30
N VAL A 350 -15.48 3.48 -8.15
CA VAL A 350 -14.95 2.26 -7.51
C VAL A 350 -15.94 1.14 -7.75
N ARG A 351 -15.51 0.03 -8.34
CA ARG A 351 -16.32 -1.17 -8.53
C ARG A 351 -15.99 -2.20 -7.48
N VAL A 352 -17.01 -2.87 -6.99
CA VAL A 352 -16.90 -3.93 -5.99
C VAL A 352 -17.31 -5.25 -6.62
N TYR A 353 -16.44 -6.24 -6.50
CA TYR A 353 -16.71 -7.59 -7.01
C TYR A 353 -16.74 -8.60 -5.89
N ASP A 354 -17.61 -9.59 -6.02
CA ASP A 354 -17.57 -10.82 -5.25
C ASP A 354 -16.36 -11.65 -5.71
N THR A 355 -15.59 -12.19 -4.76
CA THR A 355 -14.33 -12.87 -5.08
C THR A 355 -14.47 -14.35 -5.40
N GLU A 356 -15.65 -14.94 -5.22
CA GLU A 356 -15.97 -16.32 -5.60
C GLU A 356 -16.63 -16.39 -6.98
N THR A 357 -17.65 -15.56 -7.17
CA THR A 357 -18.46 -15.56 -8.41
C THR A 357 -17.91 -14.61 -9.45
N PHE A 358 -17.05 -13.67 -9.06
CA PHE A 358 -16.54 -12.56 -9.87
C PHE A 358 -17.65 -11.60 -10.38
N ALA A 359 -18.82 -11.67 -9.78
CA ALA A 359 -19.93 -10.78 -10.11
C ALA A 359 -19.70 -9.38 -9.53
N GLU A 360 -20.07 -8.35 -10.29
CA GLU A 360 -20.10 -6.98 -9.76
C GLU A 360 -21.24 -6.83 -8.76
N LEU A 361 -20.90 -6.40 -7.55
CA LEU A 361 -21.83 -6.21 -6.43
C LEU A 361 -22.30 -4.76 -6.29
N ALA A 362 -21.43 -3.80 -6.63
CA ALA A 362 -21.70 -2.37 -6.51
C ALA A 362 -20.75 -1.54 -7.36
N ALA A 363 -21.18 -0.30 -7.65
CA ALA A 363 -20.39 0.75 -8.25
C ALA A 363 -20.61 2.04 -7.44
N LEU A 364 -19.55 2.56 -6.83
CA LEU A 364 -19.58 3.76 -6.00
C LEU A 364 -18.94 4.93 -6.74
N PRO A 365 -19.65 6.05 -6.94
CA PRO A 365 -19.04 7.24 -7.52
C PRO A 365 -17.88 7.77 -6.66
N ALA A 366 -16.74 8.07 -7.31
CA ALA A 366 -15.56 8.62 -6.66
C ALA A 366 -14.73 9.44 -7.67
N ASP A 367 -14.26 10.63 -7.28
CA ASP A 367 -13.59 11.56 -8.20
C ASP A 367 -12.12 11.17 -8.44
N LYS A 368 -11.85 10.57 -9.60
CA LYS A 368 -10.52 10.03 -9.97
C LYS A 368 -9.95 9.13 -8.87
N PRO A 369 -10.66 8.04 -8.50
CA PRO A 369 -10.20 7.19 -7.39
C PRO A 369 -8.82 6.61 -7.64
N SER A 370 -8.05 6.46 -6.57
CA SER A 370 -6.72 5.84 -6.61
C SER A 370 -6.59 4.77 -5.53
N GLY A 371 -5.90 5.04 -4.44
CA GLY A 371 -5.73 4.09 -3.35
C GLY A 371 -7.05 3.75 -2.65
N ILE A 372 -7.19 2.49 -2.30
CA ILE A 372 -8.25 1.96 -1.45
C ILE A 372 -7.55 1.27 -0.28
N PHE A 373 -7.95 1.56 0.94
CA PHE A 373 -7.30 1.06 2.14
C PHE A 373 -8.37 0.69 3.15
N PHE A 374 -8.39 -0.56 3.61
CA PHE A 374 -9.34 -1.00 4.63
C PHE A 374 -8.70 -1.04 6.02
N SER A 375 -9.51 -0.78 7.04
CA SER A 375 -9.13 -1.05 8.41
C SER A 375 -9.14 -2.57 8.65
N ALA A 376 -8.17 -3.08 9.41
CA ALA A 376 -8.01 -4.52 9.64
C ALA A 376 -8.50 -4.95 11.01
#